data_3aa517a26d8f1664d6d0b3aa03e86a34
#
_entry.id   3aa517a26d8f1664d6d0b3aa03e86a34
#
_cell.length_a   1.000
_cell.length_b   1.000
_cell.length_c   1.000
_cell.angle_alpha   90.00
_cell.angle_beta   90.00
_cell.angle_gamma   90.00
#
_symmetry.space_group_name_H-M   'P 1'
#
loop_
_entity.id
_entity.type
_entity.pdbx_description
1 polymer ?
#
loop_
_entity_poly.entity_id
_entity_poly.type
_entity_poly.pdbx_seq_one_letter_code
_entity_poly.pdbx_strand_id
1 'polypeptide(L)'
;MKDQFVIAYLADFSMTQEVVSHACHMARMLNKGLILLYIEDSRYHLPSVDEAEKTLLRLEKEHPDVNPAHVALKGNTREIINALPTLLNGVVAVAGIDTHARIGSLCNPKRVLHNFAQCKIAYLTVQQPLADPTPYSNVAFSIDFHKESKEKLIWASYFARFNHSRLRMLHFQYNDPGLHNKWHNNVLFMDKFFSGLKVTYDTLTVEGRALFPETIVCRTAADAGCSLLVSVTTDTRNRDVIEWFVGAQEDRIVRNPRQLPILFINPRNDIYVLCD
;
A
#
# COMPACT_ATOMS: atom_id res chain seq x y z
N MET A 1 18.53 15.28 10.48
CA MET A 1 17.79 14.01 10.16
C MET A 1 18.06 13.72 8.69
N LYS A 2 18.37 12.46 8.33
CA LYS A 2 18.43 12.13 6.90
C LYS A 2 17.05 12.40 6.30
N ASP A 3 17.01 13.10 5.16
CA ASP A 3 15.76 13.35 4.45
C ASP A 3 15.12 12.02 4.06
N GLN A 4 13.83 11.90 4.31
CA GLN A 4 13.03 10.72 3.98
C GLN A 4 12.08 11.06 2.84
N PHE A 5 11.80 10.08 1.98
CA PHE A 5 11.08 10.33 0.74
C PHE A 5 9.89 9.39 0.55
N VAL A 6 8.83 9.94 -0.03
CA VAL A 6 7.79 9.19 -0.73
C VAL A 6 8.33 8.89 -2.13
N ILE A 7 8.14 7.68 -2.61
CA ILE A 7 8.65 7.23 -3.92
C ILE A 7 7.48 7.07 -4.88
N ALA A 8 7.42 7.88 -5.92
CA ALA A 8 6.49 7.71 -7.03
C ALA A 8 7.13 6.79 -8.08
N TYR A 9 6.76 5.51 -8.12
CA TYR A 9 7.30 4.55 -9.08
C TYR A 9 6.58 4.64 -10.42
N LEU A 10 7.26 5.22 -11.42
CA LEU A 10 6.76 5.45 -12.78
C LEU A 10 7.23 4.32 -13.70
N ALA A 11 6.53 3.19 -13.65
CA ALA A 11 6.96 1.92 -14.24
C ALA A 11 7.26 2.00 -15.75
N ASP A 12 6.33 2.53 -16.54
CA ASP A 12 6.41 2.71 -17.99
C ASP A 12 5.71 4.02 -18.45
N PHE A 13 5.50 4.92 -17.51
CA PHE A 13 4.80 6.20 -17.66
C PHE A 13 3.31 6.09 -18.01
N SER A 14 2.73 4.91 -18.20
CA SER A 14 1.31 4.75 -18.57
C SER A 14 0.35 5.20 -17.47
N MET A 15 0.76 5.12 -16.19
CA MET A 15 -0.01 5.46 -15.00
C MET A 15 0.56 6.69 -14.26
N THR A 16 1.17 7.62 -15.00
CA THR A 16 1.88 8.76 -14.40
C THR A 16 0.97 9.66 -13.58
N GLN A 17 -0.20 10.02 -14.11
CA GLN A 17 -1.12 10.93 -13.44
C GLN A 17 -1.67 10.31 -12.15
N GLU A 18 -2.00 9.02 -12.18
CA GLU A 18 -2.46 8.25 -11.04
C GLU A 18 -1.40 8.25 -9.94
N VAL A 19 -0.20 7.81 -10.28
CA VAL A 19 0.90 7.67 -9.32
C VAL A 19 1.31 9.02 -8.73
N VAL A 20 1.52 10.03 -9.56
CA VAL A 20 2.04 11.33 -9.12
C VAL A 20 1.02 12.06 -8.24
N SER A 21 -0.28 12.07 -8.60
CA SER A 21 -1.30 12.73 -7.79
C SER A 21 -1.38 12.17 -6.37
N HIS A 22 -1.35 10.85 -6.22
CA HIS A 22 -1.33 10.18 -4.92
C HIS A 22 -0.01 10.38 -4.17
N ALA A 23 1.13 10.31 -4.87
CA ALA A 23 2.44 10.49 -4.26
C ALA A 23 2.64 11.92 -3.73
N CYS A 24 2.20 12.93 -4.47
CA CYS A 24 2.19 14.33 -4.01
C CYS A 24 1.36 14.49 -2.71
N HIS A 25 0.16 13.90 -2.67
CA HIS A 25 -0.66 13.94 -1.46
C HIS A 25 0.02 13.25 -0.28
N MET A 26 0.58 12.05 -0.47
CA MET A 26 1.32 11.31 0.56
C MET A 26 2.54 12.10 1.06
N ALA A 27 3.27 12.78 0.17
CA ALA A 27 4.43 13.59 0.53
C ALA A 27 4.02 14.77 1.44
N ARG A 28 2.95 15.49 1.07
CA ARG A 28 2.39 16.57 1.90
C ARG A 28 1.90 16.06 3.25
N MET A 29 1.10 14.98 3.26
CA MET A 29 0.54 14.37 4.48
C MET A 29 1.63 13.96 5.47
N LEU A 30 2.69 13.32 4.98
CA LEU A 30 3.78 12.82 5.81
C LEU A 30 4.86 13.88 6.09
N ASN A 31 4.78 15.05 5.49
CA ASN A 31 5.82 16.08 5.51
C ASN A 31 7.19 15.51 5.12
N LYS A 32 7.24 14.83 3.96
CA LYS A 32 8.43 14.18 3.39
C LYS A 32 8.70 14.69 1.98
N GLY A 33 9.95 14.55 1.53
CA GLY A 33 10.29 14.78 0.14
C GLY A 33 9.60 13.78 -0.80
N LEU A 34 9.55 14.11 -2.09
CA LEU A 34 9.04 13.26 -3.15
C LEU A 34 10.15 12.92 -4.13
N ILE A 35 10.29 11.64 -4.49
CA ILE A 35 11.17 11.19 -5.57
C ILE A 35 10.30 10.55 -6.66
N LEU A 36 10.45 11.06 -7.90
CA LEU A 36 9.91 10.43 -9.11
C LEU A 36 10.95 9.38 -9.56
N LEU A 37 10.62 8.10 -9.41
CA LEU A 37 11.51 6.98 -9.71
C LEU A 37 11.12 6.31 -11.02
N TYR A 38 12.09 6.18 -11.92
CA TYR A 38 12.01 5.35 -13.12
C TYR A 38 13.11 4.29 -13.09
N ILE A 39 12.82 3.08 -13.61
CA ILE A 39 13.79 1.99 -13.69
C ILE A 39 13.76 1.40 -15.10
N GLU A 40 14.87 1.59 -15.85
CA GLU A 40 15.10 0.89 -17.11
C GLU A 40 15.53 -0.56 -16.82
N ASP A 41 14.61 -1.49 -17.01
CA ASP A 41 14.87 -2.92 -16.85
C ASP A 41 14.95 -3.56 -18.23
N SER A 42 16.12 -4.07 -18.58
CA SER A 42 16.42 -4.63 -19.90
C SER A 42 15.55 -5.83 -20.32
N ARG A 43 14.80 -6.40 -19.38
CA ARG A 43 13.84 -7.49 -19.66
C ARG A 43 12.54 -6.97 -20.32
N TYR A 44 12.34 -5.67 -20.38
CA TYR A 44 11.15 -5.02 -20.93
C TYR A 44 11.51 -3.99 -21.99
N HIS A 45 10.61 -3.76 -22.95
CA HIS A 45 10.73 -2.67 -23.89
C HIS A 45 10.29 -1.38 -23.23
N LEU A 46 11.23 -0.69 -22.62
CA LEU A 46 11.04 0.55 -21.89
C LEU A 46 11.86 1.68 -22.52
N PRO A 47 11.47 2.95 -22.34
CA PRO A 47 12.32 4.07 -22.65
C PRO A 47 13.70 3.94 -22.02
N SER A 48 14.73 4.41 -22.68
CA SER A 48 16.06 4.52 -22.09
C SER A 48 16.07 5.51 -20.91
N VAL A 49 17.06 5.41 -20.03
CA VAL A 49 17.25 6.41 -18.94
C VAL A 49 17.24 7.82 -19.48
N ASP A 50 17.96 8.10 -20.59
CA ASP A 50 18.06 9.44 -21.19
C ASP A 50 16.71 9.98 -21.71
N GLU A 51 15.84 9.10 -22.22
CA GLU A 51 14.48 9.45 -22.65
C GLU A 51 13.56 9.68 -21.46
N ALA A 52 13.68 8.85 -20.43
CA ALA A 52 12.92 8.94 -19.20
C ALA A 52 13.23 10.24 -18.44
N GLU A 53 14.51 10.65 -18.35
CA GLU A 53 14.93 11.88 -17.69
C GLU A 53 14.20 13.12 -18.23
N LYS A 54 13.98 13.21 -19.54
CA LYS A 54 13.22 14.32 -20.14
C LYS A 54 11.78 14.38 -19.62
N THR A 55 11.15 13.23 -19.46
CA THR A 55 9.79 13.13 -18.91
C THR A 55 9.78 13.49 -17.44
N LEU A 56 10.73 12.97 -16.67
CA LEU A 56 10.85 13.23 -15.24
C LEU A 56 11.11 14.71 -14.93
N LEU A 57 12.00 15.36 -15.69
CA LEU A 57 12.27 16.80 -15.57
C LEU A 57 11.04 17.67 -15.87
N ARG A 58 10.18 17.22 -16.80
CA ARG A 58 8.90 17.90 -17.04
C ARG A 58 7.97 17.76 -15.84
N LEU A 59 7.83 16.56 -15.30
CA LEU A 59 6.97 16.28 -14.15
C LEU A 59 7.42 17.03 -12.88
N GLU A 60 8.73 17.21 -12.66
CA GLU A 60 9.23 18.07 -11.58
C GLU A 60 8.69 19.49 -11.69
N LYS A 61 8.73 20.07 -12.89
CA LYS A 61 8.26 21.43 -13.14
C LYS A 61 6.74 21.59 -13.03
N GLU A 62 5.98 20.52 -13.26
CA GLU A 62 4.52 20.51 -13.16
C GLU A 62 4.05 20.49 -11.68
N HIS A 63 4.91 20.12 -10.72
CA HIS A 63 4.58 19.99 -9.30
C HIS A 63 5.48 20.81 -8.38
N PRO A 64 5.61 22.13 -8.57
CA PRO A 64 6.55 22.98 -7.81
C PRO A 64 6.22 23.07 -6.31
N ASP A 65 4.98 22.77 -5.93
CA ASP A 65 4.49 22.85 -4.56
C ASP A 65 5.05 21.74 -3.65
N VAL A 66 5.42 20.58 -4.20
CA VAL A 66 6.09 19.49 -3.50
C VAL A 66 7.57 19.39 -3.83
N ASN A 67 8.02 20.17 -4.82
CA ASN A 67 9.40 20.22 -5.29
C ASN A 67 10.04 18.82 -5.40
N PRO A 68 9.49 17.92 -6.25
CA PRO A 68 9.98 16.56 -6.32
C PRO A 68 11.40 16.53 -6.90
N ALA A 69 12.23 15.60 -6.42
CA ALA A 69 13.42 15.19 -7.11
C ALA A 69 13.10 14.01 -8.06
N HIS A 70 13.95 13.75 -9.05
CA HIS A 70 13.81 12.55 -9.86
C HIS A 70 15.06 11.69 -9.82
N VAL A 71 14.86 10.39 -10.06
CA VAL A 71 15.91 9.39 -10.16
C VAL A 71 15.57 8.41 -11.27
N ALA A 72 16.43 8.29 -12.26
CA ALA A 72 16.34 7.26 -13.28
C ALA A 72 17.48 6.25 -13.09
N LEU A 73 17.16 4.98 -12.97
CA LEU A 73 18.10 3.89 -12.71
C LEU A 73 18.02 2.84 -13.80
N LYS A 74 19.12 2.10 -13.99
CA LYS A 74 19.16 0.92 -14.86
C LYS A 74 19.41 -0.32 -14.02
N GLY A 75 18.59 -1.36 -14.19
CA GLY A 75 18.78 -2.62 -13.47
C GLY A 75 17.51 -3.43 -13.29
N ASN A 76 17.60 -4.43 -12.42
CA ASN A 76 16.47 -5.28 -12.09
C ASN A 76 15.46 -4.52 -11.22
N THR A 77 14.26 -4.33 -11.74
CA THR A 77 13.18 -3.59 -11.05
C THR A 77 12.93 -4.09 -9.63
N ARG A 78 12.84 -5.41 -9.43
CA ARG A 78 12.55 -6.01 -8.12
C ARG A 78 13.67 -5.75 -7.11
N GLU A 79 14.93 -5.85 -7.53
CA GLU A 79 16.08 -5.62 -6.66
C GLU A 79 16.15 -4.16 -6.23
N ILE A 80 15.94 -3.23 -7.16
CA ILE A 80 15.94 -1.79 -6.87
C ILE A 80 14.78 -1.43 -5.94
N ILE A 81 13.56 -1.94 -6.19
CA ILE A 81 12.40 -1.72 -5.32
C ILE A 81 12.67 -2.24 -3.89
N ASN A 82 13.31 -3.39 -3.74
CA ASN A 82 13.66 -3.93 -2.43
C ASN A 82 14.73 -3.09 -1.71
N ALA A 83 15.55 -2.37 -2.45
CA ALA A 83 16.60 -1.50 -1.92
C ALA A 83 16.12 -0.05 -1.61
N LEU A 84 14.87 0.32 -1.94
CA LEU A 84 14.36 1.70 -1.76
C LEU A 84 14.60 2.29 -0.36
N PRO A 85 14.45 1.53 0.76
CA PRO A 85 14.72 2.09 2.09
C PRO A 85 16.17 2.53 2.29
N THR A 86 17.11 1.82 1.71
CA THR A 86 18.55 2.07 1.87
C THR A 86 19.12 2.93 0.76
N LEU A 87 18.62 2.78 -0.45
CA LEU A 87 19.10 3.48 -1.63
C LEU A 87 18.61 4.94 -1.67
N LEU A 88 17.34 5.15 -1.38
CA LEU A 88 16.65 6.44 -1.51
C LEU A 88 16.04 6.96 -0.21
N ASN A 89 16.32 6.34 0.95
CA ASN A 89 15.65 6.65 2.21
C ASN A 89 14.10 6.67 2.08
N GLY A 90 13.56 5.79 1.23
CA GLY A 90 12.13 5.69 0.99
C GLY A 90 11.37 5.21 2.22
N VAL A 91 10.21 5.80 2.49
CA VAL A 91 9.32 5.42 3.61
C VAL A 91 8.03 4.79 3.12
N VAL A 92 7.57 5.17 1.94
CA VAL A 92 6.42 4.58 1.25
C VAL A 92 6.61 4.75 -0.26
N ALA A 93 6.17 3.76 -1.03
CA ALA A 93 6.13 3.85 -2.48
C ALA A 93 4.69 3.94 -2.99
N VAL A 94 4.48 4.61 -4.11
CA VAL A 94 3.20 4.64 -4.83
C VAL A 94 3.41 4.00 -6.19
N ALA A 95 2.56 3.04 -6.55
CA ALA A 95 2.64 2.30 -7.80
C ALA A 95 1.28 2.24 -8.50
N GLY A 96 1.26 2.51 -9.79
CA GLY A 96 0.08 2.40 -10.64
C GLY A 96 -0.24 0.95 -10.97
N ILE A 97 -1.52 0.60 -10.95
CA ILE A 97 -2.04 -0.71 -11.39
C ILE A 97 -3.10 -0.50 -12.46
N ASP A 98 -2.83 -1.02 -13.65
CA ASP A 98 -3.82 -1.15 -14.71
C ASP A 98 -4.36 -2.59 -14.75
N THR A 99 -5.60 -2.76 -14.34
CA THR A 99 -6.27 -4.08 -14.31
C THR A 99 -6.54 -4.66 -15.69
N HIS A 100 -6.49 -3.84 -16.73
CA HIS A 100 -6.65 -4.21 -18.14
C HIS A 100 -5.30 -4.37 -18.87
N ALA A 101 -4.20 -4.06 -18.19
CA ALA A 101 -2.86 -4.19 -18.79
C ALA A 101 -2.55 -5.62 -19.23
N ARG A 102 -1.85 -5.74 -20.34
CA ARG A 102 -1.34 -7.04 -20.85
C ARG A 102 -0.39 -7.67 -19.81
N ILE A 103 -0.29 -9.00 -19.83
CA ILE A 103 0.53 -9.79 -18.89
C ILE A 103 2.00 -9.32 -18.85
N GLY A 104 2.53 -8.76 -19.94
CA GLY A 104 3.89 -8.22 -20.02
C GLY A 104 4.10 -6.81 -19.46
N SER A 105 3.04 -6.05 -19.22
CA SER A 105 3.14 -4.67 -18.71
C SER A 105 3.65 -4.64 -17.26
N LEU A 106 4.45 -3.61 -16.94
CA LEU A 106 4.93 -3.36 -15.57
C LEU A 106 3.81 -2.87 -14.64
N CYS A 107 2.75 -2.29 -15.18
CA CYS A 107 1.56 -1.87 -14.43
C CYS A 107 0.53 -2.99 -14.25
N ASN A 108 0.78 -4.20 -14.79
CA ASN A 108 -0.09 -5.35 -14.54
C ASN A 108 -0.11 -5.71 -13.04
N PRO A 109 -1.29 -5.95 -12.41
CA PRO A 109 -1.41 -6.23 -10.98
C PRO A 109 -0.44 -7.28 -10.45
N LYS A 110 -0.35 -8.44 -11.11
CA LYS A 110 0.57 -9.52 -10.70
C LYS A 110 2.04 -9.08 -10.74
N ARG A 111 2.40 -8.24 -11.70
CA ARG A 111 3.77 -7.74 -11.85
C ARG A 111 4.12 -6.74 -10.75
N VAL A 112 3.22 -5.79 -10.48
CA VAL A 112 3.41 -4.81 -9.39
C VAL A 112 3.54 -5.53 -8.06
N LEU A 113 2.60 -6.42 -7.72
CA LEU A 113 2.64 -7.20 -6.48
C LEU A 113 3.91 -8.06 -6.36
N HIS A 114 4.36 -8.69 -7.47
CA HIS A 114 5.60 -9.46 -7.48
C HIS A 114 6.84 -8.59 -7.22
N ASN A 115 6.91 -7.41 -7.84
CA ASN A 115 8.05 -6.50 -7.66
C ASN A 115 8.14 -5.98 -6.22
N PHE A 116 6.99 -5.73 -5.57
CA PHE A 116 6.93 -5.21 -4.20
C PHE A 116 6.86 -6.27 -3.11
N ALA A 117 6.77 -7.57 -3.44
CA ALA A 117 6.52 -8.65 -2.48
C ALA A 117 7.54 -8.77 -1.32
N GLN A 118 8.74 -8.24 -1.49
CA GLN A 118 9.81 -8.26 -0.46
C GLN A 118 10.25 -6.84 -0.06
N CYS A 119 9.56 -5.81 -0.55
CA CYS A 119 9.88 -4.44 -0.21
C CYS A 119 9.63 -4.18 1.27
N LYS A 120 10.62 -3.59 1.96
CA LYS A 120 10.55 -3.34 3.42
C LYS A 120 9.79 -2.07 3.79
N ILE A 121 9.35 -1.28 2.82
CA ILE A 121 8.46 -0.13 3.03
C ILE A 121 7.05 -0.46 2.57
N ALA A 122 6.06 0.24 3.13
CA ALA A 122 4.71 0.14 2.64
C ALA A 122 4.61 0.64 1.19
N TYR A 123 3.65 0.11 0.44
CA TYR A 123 3.40 0.59 -0.92
C TYR A 123 1.90 0.75 -1.18
N LEU A 124 1.57 1.88 -1.78
CA LEU A 124 0.21 2.25 -2.16
C LEU A 124 -0.02 1.89 -3.63
N THR A 125 -1.03 1.07 -3.89
CA THR A 125 -1.46 0.74 -5.25
C THR A 125 -2.66 1.59 -5.64
N VAL A 126 -2.60 2.18 -6.84
CA VAL A 126 -3.60 3.12 -7.34
C VAL A 126 -4.01 2.78 -8.78
N GLN A 127 -5.29 3.02 -9.10
CA GLN A 127 -5.88 2.69 -10.42
C GLN A 127 -6.45 3.90 -11.15
N GLN A 128 -6.61 5.03 -10.47
CA GLN A 128 -7.16 6.27 -11.02
C GLN A 128 -6.48 7.47 -10.37
N PRO A 129 -6.47 8.63 -11.02
CA PRO A 129 -5.95 9.84 -10.40
C PRO A 129 -6.75 10.25 -9.17
N LEU A 130 -6.09 10.95 -8.27
CA LEU A 130 -6.71 11.48 -7.07
C LEU A 130 -7.57 12.70 -7.43
N ALA A 131 -8.87 12.51 -7.50
CA ALA A 131 -9.83 13.55 -7.85
C ALA A 131 -10.58 14.14 -6.63
N ASP A 132 -10.51 13.48 -5.47
CA ASP A 132 -11.21 13.90 -4.25
C ASP A 132 -10.53 15.14 -3.67
N PRO A 133 -11.29 16.23 -3.35
CA PRO A 133 -10.75 17.40 -2.64
C PRO A 133 -10.29 17.08 -1.22
N THR A 134 -10.81 16.01 -0.61
CA THR A 134 -10.42 15.51 0.71
C THR A 134 -9.93 14.05 0.63
N PRO A 135 -8.74 13.83 0.01
CA PRO A 135 -8.26 12.49 -0.23
C PRO A 135 -8.12 11.68 1.06
N TYR A 136 -8.46 10.40 0.98
CA TYR A 136 -8.37 9.46 2.11
C TYR A 136 -9.12 9.91 3.37
N SER A 137 -10.24 10.63 3.21
CA SER A 137 -11.07 11.09 4.35
C SER A 137 -11.62 9.93 5.20
N ASN A 138 -11.83 8.76 4.60
CA ASN A 138 -12.30 7.54 5.27
C ASN A 138 -11.35 6.38 4.99
N VAL A 139 -10.61 5.94 6.01
CA VAL A 139 -9.60 4.87 5.88
C VAL A 139 -10.09 3.62 6.59
N ALA A 140 -10.16 2.52 5.83
CA ALA A 140 -10.49 1.21 6.34
C ALA A 140 -9.21 0.40 6.68
N PHE A 141 -9.31 -0.43 7.70
CA PHE A 141 -8.34 -1.47 8.00
C PHE A 141 -9.04 -2.63 8.72
N SER A 142 -8.55 -3.84 8.55
CA SER A 142 -9.08 -5.00 9.26
C SER A 142 -8.20 -5.38 10.43
N ILE A 143 -8.81 -5.90 11.51
CA ILE A 143 -8.10 -6.58 12.59
C ILE A 143 -8.61 -8.01 12.65
N ASP A 144 -7.70 -8.97 12.47
CA ASP A 144 -7.94 -10.40 12.56
C ASP A 144 -7.17 -11.02 13.73
N PHE A 145 -7.13 -12.35 13.81
CA PHE A 145 -6.44 -13.10 14.86
C PHE A 145 -4.93 -13.28 14.62
N HIS A 146 -4.40 -12.84 13.47
CA HIS A 146 -2.97 -12.91 13.17
C HIS A 146 -2.20 -11.76 13.84
N LYS A 147 -1.01 -12.02 14.33
CA LYS A 147 -0.18 -11.02 15.00
C LYS A 147 0.26 -9.88 14.06
N GLU A 148 0.46 -10.19 12.80
CA GLU A 148 0.86 -9.25 11.72
C GLU A 148 -0.19 -8.18 11.48
N SER A 149 -1.44 -8.45 11.85
CA SER A 149 -2.55 -7.51 11.74
C SER A 149 -2.28 -6.18 12.46
N LYS A 150 -1.44 -6.18 13.50
CA LYS A 150 -1.05 -4.98 14.25
C LYS A 150 -0.21 -3.99 13.46
N GLU A 151 0.47 -4.43 12.40
CA GLU A 151 1.30 -3.53 11.58
C GLU A 151 0.47 -2.48 10.83
N LYS A 152 -0.81 -2.77 10.57
CA LYS A 152 -1.76 -1.83 9.96
C LYS A 152 -1.98 -0.58 10.83
N LEU A 153 -1.86 -0.72 12.16
CA LEU A 153 -2.20 0.33 13.12
C LEU A 153 -1.32 1.57 12.99
N ILE A 154 -0.03 1.38 12.68
CA ILE A 154 0.91 2.50 12.48
C ILE A 154 0.42 3.37 11.32
N TRP A 155 0.14 2.77 10.17
CA TRP A 155 -0.31 3.50 8.98
C TRP A 155 -1.70 4.09 9.17
N ALA A 156 -2.65 3.35 9.76
CA ALA A 156 -3.96 3.89 10.11
C ALA A 156 -3.82 5.13 11.01
N SER A 157 -2.92 5.07 12.02
CA SER A 157 -2.67 6.22 12.90
C SER A 157 -2.06 7.43 12.16
N TYR A 158 -1.23 7.21 11.14
CA TYR A 158 -0.68 8.32 10.34
C TYR A 158 -1.79 9.02 9.55
N PHE A 159 -2.69 8.28 8.91
CA PHE A 159 -3.84 8.87 8.23
C PHE A 159 -4.74 9.65 9.21
N ALA A 160 -5.06 9.07 10.36
CA ALA A 160 -5.88 9.76 11.36
C ALA A 160 -5.24 11.07 11.85
N ARG A 161 -3.93 11.06 12.13
CA ARG A 161 -3.23 12.18 12.75
C ARG A 161 -2.79 13.26 11.76
N PHE A 162 -2.36 12.86 10.57
CA PHE A 162 -1.73 13.76 9.60
C PHE A 162 -2.68 14.14 8.46
N ASN A 163 -3.66 13.28 8.16
CA ASN A 163 -4.68 13.54 7.13
C ASN A 163 -6.07 13.84 7.73
N HIS A 164 -6.22 13.76 9.06
CA HIS A 164 -7.50 13.89 9.76
C HIS A 164 -8.56 12.89 9.28
N SER A 165 -8.12 11.73 8.85
CA SER A 165 -8.99 10.67 8.32
C SER A 165 -9.85 10.06 9.42
N ARG A 166 -11.10 9.76 9.10
CA ARG A 166 -11.95 8.89 9.91
C ARG A 166 -11.51 7.45 9.71
N LEU A 167 -11.22 6.75 10.80
CA LEU A 167 -10.83 5.34 10.74
C LEU A 167 -12.03 4.42 10.88
N ARG A 168 -12.05 3.36 10.09
CA ARG A 168 -13.05 2.29 10.13
C ARG A 168 -12.38 0.94 10.29
N MET A 169 -12.52 0.35 11.47
CA MET A 169 -12.02 -0.99 11.77
C MET A 169 -13.04 -2.02 11.31
N LEU A 170 -12.63 -2.89 10.40
CA LEU A 170 -13.43 -4.02 9.91
C LEU A 170 -13.02 -5.30 10.62
N HIS A 171 -14.00 -6.06 11.10
CA HIS A 171 -13.74 -7.33 11.76
C HIS A 171 -14.76 -8.40 11.41
N PHE A 172 -14.32 -9.65 11.42
CA PHE A 172 -15.18 -10.83 11.32
C PHE A 172 -15.62 -11.28 12.72
N GLN A 173 -16.78 -11.91 12.79
CA GLN A 173 -17.18 -12.62 13.98
C GLN A 173 -16.54 -14.02 14.00
N TYR A 174 -15.83 -14.34 15.07
CA TYR A 174 -15.18 -15.62 15.26
C TYR A 174 -15.98 -16.46 16.25
N ASN A 175 -16.50 -17.62 15.81
CA ASN A 175 -17.25 -18.55 16.66
C ASN A 175 -16.32 -19.50 17.43
N ASP A 176 -15.11 -19.72 16.94
CA ASP A 176 -14.09 -20.51 17.64
C ASP A 176 -13.52 -19.70 18.82
N PRO A 177 -13.57 -20.24 20.06
CA PRO A 177 -13.10 -19.51 21.24
C PRO A 177 -11.60 -19.15 21.19
N GLY A 178 -10.77 -20.01 20.60
CA GLY A 178 -9.34 -19.77 20.48
C GLY A 178 -9.02 -18.63 19.50
N LEU A 179 -9.68 -18.60 18.36
CA LEU A 179 -9.56 -17.51 17.38
C LEU A 179 -10.15 -16.21 17.93
N HIS A 180 -11.29 -16.29 18.61
CA HIS A 180 -11.92 -15.12 19.25
C HIS A 180 -10.97 -14.49 20.29
N ASN A 181 -10.35 -15.29 21.15
CA ASN A 181 -9.41 -14.78 22.15
C ASN A 181 -8.18 -14.12 21.51
N LYS A 182 -7.62 -14.69 20.46
CA LYS A 182 -6.50 -14.07 19.72
C LYS A 182 -6.91 -12.74 19.09
N TRP A 183 -8.07 -12.70 18.42
CA TRP A 183 -8.63 -11.48 17.86
C TRP A 183 -8.87 -10.42 18.96
N HIS A 184 -9.50 -10.81 20.07
CA HIS A 184 -9.77 -9.92 21.20
C HIS A 184 -8.47 -9.28 21.75
N ASN A 185 -7.42 -10.09 21.92
CA ASN A 185 -6.11 -9.58 22.33
C ASN A 185 -5.52 -8.56 21.35
N ASN A 186 -5.71 -8.77 20.03
CA ASN A 186 -5.28 -7.80 19.03
C ASN A 186 -6.10 -6.50 19.10
N VAL A 187 -7.41 -6.58 19.37
CA VAL A 187 -8.27 -5.41 19.59
C VAL A 187 -7.86 -4.65 20.85
N LEU A 188 -7.63 -5.33 21.96
CA LEU A 188 -7.13 -4.69 23.20
C LEU A 188 -5.80 -3.96 22.99
N PHE A 189 -4.90 -4.56 22.22
CA PHE A 189 -3.64 -3.90 21.84
C PHE A 189 -3.90 -2.65 21.02
N MET A 190 -4.78 -2.73 20.01
CA MET A 190 -5.18 -1.61 19.16
C MET A 190 -5.78 -0.47 19.99
N ASP A 191 -6.70 -0.79 20.89
CA ASP A 191 -7.35 0.21 21.77
C ASP A 191 -6.32 0.97 22.60
N LYS A 192 -5.39 0.24 23.21
CA LYS A 192 -4.29 0.83 23.99
C LYS A 192 -3.40 1.72 23.11
N PHE A 193 -3.07 1.26 21.91
CA PHE A 193 -2.22 1.97 20.97
C PHE A 193 -2.90 3.28 20.50
N PHE A 194 -4.15 3.21 20.05
CA PHE A 194 -4.89 4.38 19.56
C PHE A 194 -5.24 5.36 20.68
N SER A 195 -5.62 4.87 21.87
CA SER A 195 -5.86 5.73 23.04
C SER A 195 -4.61 6.54 23.41
N GLY A 196 -3.43 5.92 23.36
CA GLY A 196 -2.15 6.61 23.60
C GLY A 196 -1.87 7.72 22.57
N LEU A 197 -2.37 7.60 21.36
CA LEU A 197 -2.25 8.57 20.29
C LEU A 197 -3.44 9.52 20.16
N LYS A 198 -4.48 9.37 21.00
CA LYS A 198 -5.76 10.10 20.92
C LYS A 198 -6.45 9.92 19.56
N VAL A 199 -6.33 8.75 18.97
CA VAL A 199 -6.98 8.37 17.71
C VAL A 199 -8.27 7.63 18.02
N THR A 200 -9.36 8.01 17.33
CA THR A 200 -10.67 7.35 17.42
C THR A 200 -10.94 6.56 16.14
N TYR A 201 -11.79 5.56 16.24
CA TYR A 201 -12.23 4.76 15.11
C TYR A 201 -13.67 4.27 15.29
N ASP A 202 -14.33 3.98 14.18
CA ASP A 202 -15.63 3.28 14.16
C ASP A 202 -15.40 1.80 13.79
N THR A 203 -16.30 0.95 14.27
CA THR A 203 -16.26 -0.49 13.98
C THR A 203 -17.32 -0.87 12.96
N LEU A 204 -16.94 -1.67 11.97
CA LEU A 204 -17.85 -2.28 11.01
C LEU A 204 -17.69 -3.80 11.05
N THR A 205 -18.80 -4.51 11.28
CA THR A 205 -18.82 -5.96 11.20
C THR A 205 -18.85 -6.40 9.74
N VAL A 206 -17.96 -7.32 9.40
CA VAL A 206 -17.90 -7.94 8.06
C VAL A 206 -18.73 -9.21 8.08
N GLU A 207 -19.81 -9.24 7.28
CA GLU A 207 -20.65 -10.41 7.14
C GLU A 207 -20.05 -11.39 6.12
N GLY A 208 -20.09 -12.68 6.46
CA GLY A 208 -19.73 -13.78 5.58
C GLY A 208 -18.58 -14.63 6.11
N ARG A 209 -18.57 -15.89 5.65
CA ARG A 209 -17.43 -16.81 5.79
C ARG A 209 -16.76 -16.93 4.44
N ALA A 210 -15.58 -16.41 4.27
CA ALA A 210 -14.87 -16.50 3.00
C ALA A 210 -13.57 -17.26 3.12
N LEU A 211 -13.31 -18.05 2.10
CA LEU A 211 -11.97 -18.57 1.80
C LEU A 211 -10.95 -17.43 1.60
N PHE A 212 -11.44 -16.21 1.31
CA PHE A 212 -10.62 -15.03 1.04
C PHE A 212 -11.15 -13.82 1.83
N PRO A 213 -10.85 -13.73 3.13
CA PRO A 213 -11.39 -12.70 4.01
C PRO A 213 -11.06 -11.28 3.53
N GLU A 214 -9.85 -11.04 3.04
CA GLU A 214 -9.43 -9.71 2.58
C GLU A 214 -10.23 -9.21 1.36
N THR A 215 -10.74 -10.10 0.51
CA THR A 215 -11.63 -9.71 -0.60
C THR A 215 -12.97 -9.17 -0.09
N ILE A 216 -13.51 -9.79 0.97
CA ILE A 216 -14.75 -9.31 1.59
C ILE A 216 -14.48 -8.00 2.32
N VAL A 217 -13.38 -7.89 3.05
CA VAL A 217 -12.95 -6.65 3.72
C VAL A 217 -12.86 -5.51 2.70
N CYS A 218 -12.20 -5.73 1.56
CA CYS A 218 -12.07 -4.72 0.51
C CYS A 218 -13.44 -4.29 -0.06
N ARG A 219 -14.33 -5.23 -0.32
CA ARG A 219 -15.69 -4.94 -0.79
C ARG A 219 -16.49 -4.16 0.27
N THR A 220 -16.48 -4.62 1.52
CA THR A 220 -17.18 -3.94 2.63
C THR A 220 -16.65 -2.53 2.83
N ALA A 221 -15.34 -2.33 2.76
CA ALA A 221 -14.72 -1.00 2.83
C ALA A 221 -15.23 -0.07 1.73
N ALA A 222 -15.23 -0.58 0.47
CA ALA A 222 -15.70 0.18 -0.68
C ALA A 222 -17.20 0.51 -0.59
N ASP A 223 -18.04 -0.45 -0.19
CA ASP A 223 -19.48 -0.25 -0.01
C ASP A 223 -19.83 0.70 1.14
N ALA A 224 -18.97 0.75 2.17
CA ALA A 224 -19.06 1.69 3.28
C ALA A 224 -18.53 3.10 2.93
N GLY A 225 -18.13 3.36 1.69
CA GLY A 225 -17.62 4.66 1.25
C GLY A 225 -16.22 4.99 1.79
N CYS A 226 -15.41 3.97 2.06
CA CYS A 226 -14.01 4.22 2.39
C CYS A 226 -13.23 4.62 1.12
N SER A 227 -12.26 5.51 1.28
CA SER A 227 -11.43 6.04 0.19
C SER A 227 -10.03 5.44 0.16
N LEU A 228 -9.68 4.59 1.14
CA LEU A 228 -8.44 3.83 1.22
C LEU A 228 -8.64 2.58 2.08
N LEU A 229 -7.97 1.48 1.71
CA LEU A 229 -7.83 0.29 2.55
C LEU A 229 -6.36 0.10 2.93
N VAL A 230 -6.09 -0.12 4.22
CA VAL A 230 -4.78 -0.54 4.73
C VAL A 230 -4.80 -2.05 4.94
N SER A 231 -3.93 -2.77 4.25
CA SER A 231 -3.85 -4.23 4.27
C SER A 231 -2.42 -4.72 4.50
N VAL A 232 -2.28 -5.89 5.13
CA VAL A 232 -1.00 -6.60 5.25
C VAL A 232 -0.96 -7.67 4.18
N THR A 233 0.18 -7.80 3.49
CA THR A 233 0.36 -8.87 2.51
C THR A 233 0.53 -10.22 3.19
N THR A 234 0.07 -11.28 2.53
CA THR A 234 0.31 -12.65 3.00
C THR A 234 1.81 -12.96 2.92
N ASP A 235 2.40 -13.51 4.00
CA ASP A 235 3.79 -13.94 3.98
C ASP A 235 3.98 -15.03 2.90
N THR A 236 4.79 -14.72 1.90
CA THR A 236 5.06 -15.62 0.76
C THR A 236 5.72 -16.93 1.17
N ARG A 237 6.24 -17.04 2.39
CA ARG A 237 6.86 -18.25 2.93
C ARG A 237 5.85 -19.27 3.45
N ASN A 238 4.64 -18.83 3.79
CA ASN A 238 3.56 -19.67 4.35
C ASN A 238 2.38 -19.83 3.37
N ARG A 239 2.60 -19.66 2.07
CA ARG A 239 1.52 -19.87 1.08
C ARG A 239 1.12 -21.33 1.05
N ASP A 240 -0.12 -21.59 1.41
CA ASP A 240 -0.77 -22.87 1.21
C ASP A 240 -0.87 -23.20 -0.29
N VAL A 241 -0.82 -24.50 -0.60
CA VAL A 241 -0.95 -25.01 -1.99
C VAL A 241 -2.22 -24.47 -2.68
N ILE A 242 -3.28 -24.19 -1.91
CA ILE A 242 -4.54 -23.62 -2.37
C ILE A 242 -4.36 -22.18 -2.87
N GLU A 243 -3.58 -21.34 -2.19
CA GLU A 243 -3.29 -19.97 -2.62
C GLU A 243 -2.48 -19.91 -3.92
N TRP A 244 -1.65 -20.92 -4.16
CA TRP A 244 -0.90 -21.04 -5.41
C TRP A 244 -1.83 -21.31 -6.61
N PHE A 245 -2.87 -22.14 -6.43
CA PHE A 245 -3.84 -22.47 -7.48
C PHE A 245 -4.88 -21.39 -7.74
N VAL A 246 -5.29 -20.66 -6.71
CA VAL A 246 -6.45 -19.73 -6.77
C VAL A 246 -6.01 -18.27 -6.97
N GLY A 247 -4.71 -17.98 -6.91
CA GLY A 247 -4.10 -16.65 -6.97
C GLY A 247 -4.09 -15.98 -5.59
N ALA A 248 -3.09 -15.14 -5.37
CA ALA A 248 -2.93 -14.44 -4.10
C ALA A 248 -4.13 -13.54 -3.79
N GLN A 249 -4.49 -13.42 -2.53
CA GLN A 249 -5.56 -12.53 -2.08
C GLN A 249 -5.33 -11.10 -2.57
N GLU A 250 -4.07 -10.65 -2.56
CA GLU A 250 -3.65 -9.33 -3.03
C GLU A 250 -4.05 -9.06 -4.48
N ASP A 251 -3.88 -10.04 -5.41
CA ASP A 251 -4.27 -9.87 -6.82
C ASP A 251 -5.77 -9.65 -6.97
N ARG A 252 -6.58 -10.23 -6.07
CA ARG A 252 -8.03 -10.06 -6.07
C ARG A 252 -8.46 -8.70 -5.54
N ILE A 253 -7.85 -8.24 -4.44
CA ILE A 253 -8.23 -6.97 -3.84
C ILE A 253 -7.76 -5.77 -4.66
N VAL A 254 -6.61 -5.86 -5.35
CA VAL A 254 -6.18 -4.79 -6.26
C VAL A 254 -7.04 -4.69 -7.52
N ARG A 255 -7.76 -5.76 -7.89
CA ARG A 255 -8.74 -5.75 -9.01
C ARG A 255 -10.13 -5.33 -8.58
N ASN A 256 -10.26 -4.66 -7.44
CA ASN A 256 -11.57 -4.24 -6.96
C ASN A 256 -12.27 -3.29 -7.94
N PRO A 257 -13.56 -3.48 -8.21
CA PRO A 257 -14.29 -2.71 -9.24
C PRO A 257 -14.53 -1.25 -8.84
N ARG A 258 -14.37 -0.91 -7.57
CA ARG A 258 -14.49 0.46 -7.05
C ARG A 258 -13.17 1.23 -7.17
N GLN A 259 -12.10 0.59 -7.67
CA GLN A 259 -10.77 1.18 -7.81
C GLN A 259 -10.23 1.79 -6.51
N LEU A 260 -10.66 1.22 -5.37
CA LEU A 260 -10.23 1.63 -4.04
C LEU A 260 -8.71 1.52 -3.94
N PRO A 261 -7.99 2.60 -3.64
CA PRO A 261 -6.56 2.54 -3.36
C PRO A 261 -6.25 1.62 -2.17
N ILE A 262 -5.17 0.85 -2.25
CA ILE A 262 -4.79 -0.09 -1.20
C ILE A 262 -3.36 0.15 -0.78
N LEU A 263 -3.16 0.46 0.49
CA LEU A 263 -1.84 0.54 1.11
C LEU A 263 -1.47 -0.85 1.65
N PHE A 264 -0.51 -1.48 1.01
CA PHE A 264 0.04 -2.75 1.45
C PHE A 264 1.23 -2.57 2.38
N ILE A 265 1.29 -3.44 3.38
CA ILE A 265 2.42 -3.55 4.32
C ILE A 265 2.93 -4.98 4.24
N ASN A 266 4.20 -5.16 3.91
CA ASN A 266 4.82 -6.47 3.98
C ASN A 266 5.21 -6.77 5.44
N PRO A 267 4.79 -7.92 6.00
CA PRO A 267 5.08 -8.27 7.39
C PRO A 267 6.57 -8.25 7.70
N ARG A 268 6.92 -7.65 8.84
CA ARG A 268 8.28 -7.61 9.35
C ARG A 268 8.46 -8.65 10.44
N ASN A 269 8.97 -9.82 10.10
CA ASN A 269 9.20 -10.90 11.06
C ASN A 269 10.28 -10.57 12.13
N ASP A 270 11.08 -9.53 11.89
CA ASP A 270 12.14 -9.07 12.79
C ASP A 270 11.64 -8.19 13.94
N ILE A 271 10.42 -7.68 13.88
CA ILE A 271 9.84 -6.82 14.93
C ILE A 271 9.25 -7.66 16.09
N TYR A 272 8.91 -8.94 15.85
CA TYR A 272 8.21 -9.77 16.82
C TYR A 272 9.12 -10.55 17.78
N VAL A 273 10.42 -10.52 17.59
CA VAL A 273 11.41 -11.23 18.44
C VAL A 273 11.53 -10.63 19.85
N LEU A 274 10.98 -9.43 20.07
CA LEU A 274 11.05 -8.71 21.35
C LEU A 274 9.75 -8.74 22.16
N CYS A 275 8.74 -9.50 21.73
CA CYS A 275 7.39 -9.52 22.35
C CYS A 275 6.93 -10.93 22.80
N ASP A 276 7.83 -11.93 22.85
CA ASP A 276 7.57 -13.26 23.45
C ASP A 276 7.93 -13.28 24.93
#